data_3a2ea7580243f82da50c1e44a3459568
#
_entry.id   3a2ea7580243f82da50c1e44a3459568
#
_cell.length_a   1.000
_cell.length_b   1.000
_cell.length_c   1.000
_cell.angle_alpha   90.00
_cell.angle_beta   90.00
_cell.angle_gamma   90.00
#
_symmetry.space_group_name_H-M   'P 1'
#
loop_
_entity.id
_entity.type
_entity.pdbx_description
1 polymer ?
#
loop_
_entity_poly.entity_id
_entity_poly.type
_entity_poly.pdbx_seq_one_letter_code
_entity_poly.pdbx_strand_id
1 'polypeptide(L)'
;PLYEHPDSRRGEHPDWGTYIFDYGRMEVKNFLVANALFWIEKFHIDGLRVDAVASMLYLDYGKSDGEWLPNKDGGNEHYEAIHFLQHLNSEVEKEHPGAYIIAEESTAWPGVTAPVADGGLGFSYKWNMGWMNDFLEYMKLDPYFRKDHQRQLCFSIDYYTSEKYILVLSHDEVVHGKASMIGKMPGNRQSQFANLRVAYGFMMA
;
A
#
# COMPACT_ATOMS: atom_id res chain seq x y z
N PRO A 1 19.79 -1.81 19.81
CA PRO A 1 19.03 -1.37 18.63
C PRO A 1 19.53 -0.03 18.12
N LEU A 2 19.65 0.12 16.79
CA LEU A 2 20.08 1.38 16.15
C LEU A 2 18.87 2.15 15.63
N TYR A 3 17.98 1.48 14.93
CA TYR A 3 16.82 2.07 14.28
C TYR A 3 15.48 1.52 14.77
N GLU A 4 15.48 0.33 15.36
CA GLU A 4 14.32 -0.37 15.88
C GLU A 4 14.05 -0.06 17.35
N HIS A 5 12.81 -0.26 17.80
CA HIS A 5 12.44 -0.15 19.20
C HIS A 5 13.07 -1.28 20.02
N PRO A 6 13.57 -1.03 21.25
CA PRO A 6 14.24 -2.03 22.09
C PRO A 6 13.33 -3.18 22.57
N ASP A 7 12.01 -2.96 22.68
CA ASP A 7 11.05 -4.01 22.97
C ASP A 7 10.61 -4.66 21.63
N SER A 8 10.85 -5.96 21.48
CA SER A 8 10.56 -6.72 20.27
C SER A 8 9.08 -6.69 19.88
N ARG A 9 8.17 -6.57 20.84
CA ARG A 9 6.74 -6.43 20.57
C ARG A 9 6.38 -5.15 19.81
N ARG A 10 7.24 -4.14 19.82
CA ARG A 10 7.13 -2.91 19.02
C ARG A 10 8.17 -2.83 17.90
N GLY A 11 9.27 -3.54 18.01
CA GLY A 11 10.43 -3.43 17.11
C GLY A 11 10.56 -4.54 16.09
N GLU A 12 9.67 -5.53 16.06
CA GLU A 12 9.78 -6.67 15.15
C GLU A 12 8.45 -7.04 14.50
N HIS A 13 8.52 -7.53 13.26
CA HIS A 13 7.47 -8.29 12.58
C HIS A 13 7.86 -9.76 12.54
N PRO A 14 7.37 -10.61 13.50
CA PRO A 14 7.77 -12.00 13.62
C PRO A 14 7.44 -12.84 12.38
N ASP A 15 6.31 -12.58 11.73
CA ASP A 15 5.83 -13.25 10.55
C ASP A 15 6.72 -13.00 9.31
N TRP A 16 7.34 -11.82 9.22
CA TRP A 16 8.25 -11.46 8.14
C TRP A 16 9.72 -11.63 8.50
N GLY A 17 10.04 -11.81 9.79
CA GLY A 17 11.42 -11.85 10.29
C GLY A 17 12.17 -10.53 10.10
N THR A 18 11.47 -9.40 10.18
CA THR A 18 12.01 -8.05 9.94
C THR A 18 11.89 -7.18 11.18
N TYR A 19 12.71 -6.11 11.22
CA TYR A 19 12.62 -5.07 12.25
C TYR A 19 11.70 -3.93 11.81
N ILE A 20 11.09 -3.27 12.80
CA ILE A 20 10.26 -2.08 12.63
C ILE A 20 11.07 -0.87 13.07
N PHE A 21 11.10 0.19 12.26
CA PHE A 21 11.70 1.46 12.63
C PHE A 21 11.01 2.05 13.87
N ASP A 22 11.80 2.55 14.81
CA ASP A 22 11.29 3.34 15.95
C ASP A 22 10.93 4.76 15.49
N TYR A 23 9.70 4.91 14.97
CA TYR A 23 9.19 6.19 14.47
C TYR A 23 9.05 7.25 15.57
N GLY A 24 9.18 6.89 16.84
CA GLY A 24 9.23 7.83 17.97
C GLY A 24 10.55 8.59 18.08
N ARG A 25 11.63 8.03 17.55
CA ARG A 25 12.96 8.63 17.61
C ARG A 25 13.17 9.68 16.51
N MET A 26 13.62 10.85 16.89
CA MET A 26 13.85 11.96 15.97
C MET A 26 14.92 11.64 14.93
N GLU A 27 15.98 10.93 15.31
CA GLU A 27 17.06 10.52 14.42
C GLU A 27 16.57 9.59 13.33
N VAL A 28 15.66 8.66 13.67
CA VAL A 28 15.06 7.71 12.73
C VAL A 28 14.14 8.46 11.76
N LYS A 29 13.28 9.33 12.27
CA LYS A 29 12.42 10.16 11.43
C LYS A 29 13.22 11.02 10.47
N ASN A 30 14.24 11.72 10.96
CA ASN A 30 15.10 12.55 10.12
C ASN A 30 15.83 11.74 9.05
N PHE A 31 16.31 10.54 9.38
CA PHE A 31 16.93 9.64 8.40
C PHE A 31 15.96 9.27 7.29
N LEU A 32 14.73 8.88 7.63
CA LEU A 32 13.72 8.44 6.65
C LEU A 32 13.23 9.59 5.77
N VAL A 33 12.95 10.76 6.36
CA VAL A 33 12.56 11.97 5.59
C VAL A 33 13.69 12.42 4.68
N ALA A 34 14.92 12.52 5.21
CA ALA A 34 16.09 12.89 4.41
C ALA A 34 16.35 11.89 3.26
N ASN A 35 16.10 10.60 3.48
CA ASN A 35 16.19 9.59 2.42
C ASN A 35 15.18 9.85 1.29
N ALA A 36 13.92 10.14 1.62
CA ALA A 36 12.91 10.48 0.61
C ALA A 36 13.31 11.73 -0.20
N LEU A 37 13.68 12.81 0.47
CA LEU A 37 14.12 14.04 -0.19
C LEU A 37 15.38 13.82 -1.03
N PHE A 38 16.34 13.00 -0.55
CA PHE A 38 17.55 12.66 -1.30
C PHE A 38 17.25 12.05 -2.67
N TRP A 39 16.32 11.10 -2.74
CA TRP A 39 15.95 10.47 -4.01
C TRP A 39 15.29 11.46 -4.97
N ILE A 40 14.41 12.31 -4.45
CA ILE A 40 13.73 13.34 -5.26
C ILE A 40 14.75 14.38 -5.74
N GLU A 41 15.59 14.92 -4.86
CA GLU A 41 16.53 16.01 -5.18
C GLU A 41 17.72 15.58 -6.03
N LYS A 42 18.31 14.41 -5.71
CA LYS A 42 19.57 13.97 -6.36
C LYS A 42 19.36 13.11 -7.58
N PHE A 43 18.29 12.34 -7.61
CA PHE A 43 17.99 11.44 -8.71
C PHE A 43 16.80 11.92 -9.56
N HIS A 44 16.15 13.01 -9.17
CA HIS A 44 15.04 13.64 -9.90
C HIS A 44 13.90 12.66 -10.20
N ILE A 45 13.61 11.76 -9.24
CA ILE A 45 12.45 10.88 -9.34
C ILE A 45 11.17 11.67 -9.07
N ASP A 46 10.08 11.32 -9.76
CA ASP A 46 8.80 12.03 -9.68
C ASP A 46 7.95 11.61 -8.48
N GLY A 47 8.28 10.52 -7.81
CA GLY A 47 7.55 10.07 -6.63
C GLY A 47 8.09 8.80 -6.00
N LEU A 48 7.56 8.49 -4.83
CA LEU A 48 7.91 7.31 -4.02
C LEU A 48 6.64 6.53 -3.65
N ARG A 49 6.73 5.22 -3.64
CA ARG A 49 5.72 4.36 -3.04
C ARG A 49 6.19 3.89 -1.66
N VAL A 50 5.37 4.13 -0.65
CA VAL A 50 5.58 3.58 0.69
C VAL A 50 4.92 2.20 0.76
N ASP A 51 5.75 1.20 1.01
CA ASP A 51 5.38 -0.20 1.10
C ASP A 51 4.67 -0.51 2.40
N ALA A 52 3.67 -1.41 2.37
CA ALA A 52 3.02 -2.01 3.53
C ALA A 52 2.60 -0.99 4.61
N VAL A 53 1.98 0.13 4.23
CA VAL A 53 1.60 1.21 5.16
C VAL A 53 0.71 0.69 6.30
N ALA A 54 -0.14 -0.30 6.06
CA ALA A 54 -0.93 -0.93 7.12
C ALA A 54 -0.07 -1.46 8.27
N SER A 55 1.09 -2.05 7.97
CA SER A 55 2.02 -2.56 8.98
C SER A 55 2.64 -1.45 9.85
N MET A 56 2.64 -0.22 9.34
CA MET A 56 3.10 0.95 10.09
C MET A 56 1.99 1.53 10.97
N LEU A 57 0.73 1.50 10.48
CA LEU A 57 -0.41 2.12 11.15
C LEU A 57 -0.91 1.34 12.37
N TYR A 58 -0.75 0.01 12.37
CA TYR A 58 -1.29 -0.88 13.39
C TYR A 58 -0.19 -1.60 14.16
N LEU A 59 -0.19 -1.43 15.49
CA LEU A 59 0.78 -2.05 16.42
C LEU A 59 0.65 -3.58 16.50
N ASP A 60 -0.54 -4.10 16.21
CA ASP A 60 -0.90 -5.52 16.20
C ASP A 60 -0.83 -6.16 14.82
N TYR A 61 -0.37 -5.43 13.78
CA TYR A 61 -0.32 -5.96 12.43
C TYR A 61 0.55 -7.23 12.35
N GLY A 62 -0.06 -8.34 11.90
CA GLY A 62 0.61 -9.65 11.80
C GLY A 62 1.05 -10.27 13.13
N LYS A 63 0.47 -9.85 14.27
CA LYS A 63 0.83 -10.31 15.61
C LYS A 63 -0.36 -10.94 16.31
N SER A 64 -0.07 -11.94 17.15
CA SER A 64 -1.04 -12.58 18.02
C SER A 64 -1.21 -11.83 19.35
N ASP A 65 -2.23 -12.20 20.12
CA ASP A 65 -2.43 -11.67 21.46
C ASP A 65 -1.19 -11.87 22.33
N GLY A 66 -0.73 -10.80 22.98
CA GLY A 66 0.47 -10.78 23.82
C GLY A 66 1.79 -10.53 23.07
N GLU A 67 1.78 -10.54 21.73
CA GLU A 67 2.98 -10.27 20.91
C GLU A 67 3.12 -8.80 20.51
N TRP A 68 2.21 -7.94 20.94
CA TRP A 68 2.23 -6.51 20.68
C TRP A 68 1.92 -5.71 21.94
N LEU A 69 2.21 -4.42 21.93
CA LEU A 69 1.89 -3.49 23.01
C LEU A 69 0.93 -2.42 22.50
N PRO A 70 -0.15 -2.14 23.24
CA PRO A 70 -1.07 -1.07 22.90
C PRO A 70 -0.37 0.31 22.98
N ASN A 71 -0.99 1.29 22.33
CA ASN A 71 -0.62 2.69 22.49
C ASN A 71 -1.02 3.22 23.88
N LYS A 72 -0.70 4.49 24.14
CA LYS A 72 -0.96 5.14 25.46
C LYS A 72 -2.45 5.19 25.84
N ASP A 73 -3.36 5.06 24.87
CA ASP A 73 -4.81 5.10 25.05
C ASP A 73 -5.44 3.69 25.05
N GLY A 74 -4.61 2.64 24.97
CA GLY A 74 -5.02 1.24 24.99
C GLY A 74 -5.43 0.67 23.63
N GLY A 75 -5.32 1.44 22.54
CA GLY A 75 -5.64 1.02 21.18
C GLY A 75 -4.45 0.42 20.43
N ASN A 76 -4.71 0.00 19.19
CA ASN A 76 -3.71 -0.59 18.30
C ASN A 76 -3.13 0.40 17.26
N GLU A 77 -3.58 1.65 17.23
CA GLU A 77 -3.03 2.66 16.34
C GLU A 77 -1.59 3.04 16.75
N HIS A 78 -0.69 3.10 15.78
CA HIS A 78 0.70 3.46 16.01
C HIS A 78 0.91 4.97 15.79
N TYR A 79 0.63 5.77 16.81
CA TYR A 79 0.66 7.24 16.72
C TYR A 79 1.97 7.80 16.22
N GLU A 80 3.09 7.23 16.62
CA GLU A 80 4.42 7.68 16.21
C GLU A 80 4.63 7.48 14.70
N ALA A 81 4.15 6.37 14.14
CA ALA A 81 4.21 6.10 12.70
C ALA A 81 3.23 6.98 11.91
N ILE A 82 2.01 7.20 12.44
CA ILE A 82 1.04 8.13 11.85
C ILE A 82 1.63 9.52 11.73
N HIS A 83 2.20 10.06 12.81
CA HIS A 83 2.85 11.38 12.81
C HIS A 83 4.07 11.43 11.87
N PHE A 84 4.83 10.33 11.77
CA PHE A 84 5.93 10.24 10.81
C PHE A 84 5.43 10.35 9.37
N LEU A 85 4.38 9.59 9.00
CA LEU A 85 3.81 9.62 7.64
C LEU A 85 3.24 10.99 7.29
N GLN A 86 2.53 11.62 8.22
CA GLN A 86 2.02 12.98 8.07
C GLN A 86 3.15 13.99 7.86
N HIS A 87 4.22 13.88 8.63
CA HIS A 87 5.39 14.75 8.50
C HIS A 87 6.11 14.52 7.16
N LEU A 88 6.36 13.26 6.78
CA LEU A 88 6.98 12.92 5.50
C LEU A 88 6.21 13.53 4.32
N ASN A 89 4.90 13.31 4.28
CA ASN A 89 4.05 13.79 3.20
C ASN A 89 4.00 15.34 3.15
N SER A 90 3.91 15.98 4.32
CA SER A 90 3.92 17.45 4.41
C SER A 90 5.26 18.07 3.98
N GLU A 91 6.39 17.47 4.35
CA GLU A 91 7.71 17.99 3.95
C GLU A 91 7.95 17.81 2.45
N VAL A 92 7.55 16.65 1.88
CA VAL A 92 7.68 16.43 0.42
C VAL A 92 6.76 17.39 -0.35
N GLU A 93 5.52 17.59 0.07
CA GLU A 93 4.62 18.54 -0.58
C GLU A 93 5.15 19.97 -0.54
N LYS A 94 5.72 20.38 0.59
CA LYS A 94 6.28 21.73 0.80
C LYS A 94 7.54 21.97 -0.04
N GLU A 95 8.50 21.06 0.00
CA GLU A 95 9.82 21.24 -0.64
C GLU A 95 9.78 20.86 -2.14
N HIS A 96 8.91 19.92 -2.52
CA HIS A 96 8.78 19.38 -3.89
C HIS A 96 7.30 19.22 -4.30
N PRO A 97 6.54 20.30 -4.51
CA PRO A 97 5.09 20.25 -4.74
C PRO A 97 4.66 19.48 -6.03
N GLY A 98 5.60 19.06 -6.84
CA GLY A 98 5.35 18.21 -8.01
C GLY A 98 5.64 16.72 -7.80
N ALA A 99 6.20 16.34 -6.64
CA ALA A 99 6.49 14.95 -6.34
C ALA A 99 5.30 14.26 -5.67
N TYR A 100 5.14 12.95 -5.94
CA TYR A 100 4.03 12.16 -5.39
C TYR A 100 4.53 11.17 -4.34
N ILE A 101 3.83 11.08 -3.22
CA ILE A 101 4.00 9.99 -2.25
C ILE A 101 2.75 9.11 -2.30
N ILE A 102 2.95 7.83 -2.61
CA ILE A 102 1.87 6.87 -2.90
C ILE A 102 1.87 5.81 -1.81
N ALA A 103 0.71 5.54 -1.22
CA ALA A 103 0.58 4.50 -0.20
C ALA A 103 0.21 3.15 -0.84
N GLU A 104 0.95 2.09 -0.48
CA GLU A 104 0.41 0.74 -0.52
C GLU A 104 -0.21 0.45 0.85
N GLU A 105 -1.53 0.64 0.93
CA GLU A 105 -2.31 0.44 2.14
C GLU A 105 -3.54 -0.41 1.80
N SER A 106 -3.61 -1.61 2.39
CA SER A 106 -4.57 -2.65 2.02
C SER A 106 -5.79 -2.74 2.97
N THR A 107 -5.82 -1.92 4.01
CA THR A 107 -6.93 -1.90 4.97
C THR A 107 -7.95 -0.80 4.68
N ALA A 108 -8.97 -0.71 5.53
CA ALA A 108 -9.98 0.34 5.49
C ALA A 108 -9.59 1.57 6.35
N TRP A 109 -8.29 1.84 6.54
CA TRP A 109 -7.84 3.05 7.24
C TRP A 109 -8.41 4.30 6.55
N PRO A 110 -9.11 5.18 7.28
CA PRO A 110 -9.75 6.34 6.67
C PRO A 110 -8.75 7.47 6.41
N GLY A 111 -8.96 8.21 5.29
CA GLY A 111 -8.23 9.45 5.04
C GLY A 111 -6.74 9.25 4.72
N VAL A 112 -6.36 8.15 4.10
CA VAL A 112 -4.97 7.94 3.64
C VAL A 112 -4.54 9.07 2.71
N THR A 113 -5.41 9.49 1.81
CA THR A 113 -5.16 10.58 0.85
C THR A 113 -5.81 11.91 1.22
N ALA A 114 -6.45 11.99 2.39
CA ALA A 114 -6.98 13.25 2.89
C ALA A 114 -5.83 14.16 3.38
N PRO A 115 -5.99 15.49 3.29
CA PRO A 115 -4.99 16.44 3.79
C PRO A 115 -4.66 16.22 5.28
N VAL A 116 -3.41 16.44 5.65
CA VAL A 116 -2.97 16.37 7.06
C VAL A 116 -3.74 17.37 7.94
N ALA A 117 -4.08 18.54 7.41
CA ALA A 117 -4.87 19.55 8.11
C ALA A 117 -6.28 19.06 8.48
N ASP A 118 -6.82 18.11 7.74
CA ASP A 118 -8.13 17.50 7.97
C ASP A 118 -8.03 16.17 8.77
N GLY A 119 -6.84 15.88 9.31
CA GLY A 119 -6.58 14.66 10.08
C GLY A 119 -6.19 13.44 9.24
N GLY A 120 -6.02 13.60 7.93
CA GLY A 120 -5.55 12.53 7.04
C GLY A 120 -4.05 12.27 7.12
N LEU A 121 -3.58 11.29 6.34
CA LEU A 121 -2.15 10.96 6.27
C LEU A 121 -1.39 11.80 5.23
N GLY A 122 -2.07 12.46 4.29
CA GLY A 122 -1.48 13.37 3.32
C GLY A 122 -0.85 12.68 2.10
N PHE A 123 -1.07 11.41 1.86
CA PHE A 123 -0.58 10.75 0.65
C PHE A 123 -1.22 11.34 -0.62
N SER A 124 -0.45 11.42 -1.68
CA SER A 124 -0.96 11.89 -2.97
C SER A 124 -1.97 10.93 -3.56
N TYR A 125 -1.69 9.64 -3.44
CA TYR A 125 -2.52 8.54 -3.95
C TYR A 125 -2.43 7.30 -3.05
N LYS A 126 -3.40 6.40 -3.20
CA LYS A 126 -3.43 5.07 -2.59
C LYS A 126 -3.60 4.00 -3.67
N TRP A 127 -2.86 2.91 -3.59
CA TRP A 127 -3.09 1.74 -4.43
C TRP A 127 -4.46 1.13 -4.15
N ASN A 128 -5.26 0.88 -5.19
CA ASN A 128 -6.53 0.18 -5.05
C ASN A 128 -6.32 -1.35 -5.04
N MET A 129 -5.92 -1.86 -3.87
CA MET A 129 -5.65 -3.29 -3.68
C MET A 129 -6.94 -4.13 -3.77
N GLY A 130 -8.09 -3.59 -3.33
CA GLY A 130 -9.39 -4.23 -3.46
C GLY A 130 -9.76 -4.47 -4.92
N TRP A 131 -9.67 -3.42 -5.74
CA TRP A 131 -9.88 -3.54 -7.19
C TRP A 131 -8.93 -4.57 -7.82
N MET A 132 -7.66 -4.55 -7.47
CA MET A 132 -6.67 -5.48 -8.01
C MET A 132 -7.06 -6.94 -7.73
N ASN A 133 -7.41 -7.25 -6.50
CA ASN A 133 -7.80 -8.60 -6.10
C ASN A 133 -9.05 -9.07 -6.86
N ASP A 134 -10.11 -8.25 -6.87
CA ASP A 134 -11.36 -8.56 -7.56
C ASP A 134 -11.14 -8.71 -9.06
N PHE A 135 -10.37 -7.82 -9.66
CA PHE A 135 -10.05 -7.83 -11.09
C PHE A 135 -9.25 -9.08 -11.48
N LEU A 136 -8.23 -9.45 -10.71
CA LEU A 136 -7.42 -10.64 -10.96
C LEU A 136 -8.25 -11.92 -10.82
N GLU A 137 -9.10 -12.01 -9.81
CA GLU A 137 -10.01 -13.16 -9.66
C GLU A 137 -11.00 -13.25 -10.83
N TYR A 138 -11.57 -12.13 -11.27
CA TYR A 138 -12.44 -12.12 -12.46
C TYR A 138 -11.69 -12.57 -13.72
N MET A 139 -10.47 -12.09 -13.94
CA MET A 139 -9.70 -12.41 -15.15
C MET A 139 -9.21 -13.86 -15.20
N LYS A 140 -9.07 -14.53 -14.06
CA LYS A 140 -8.76 -15.97 -13.97
C LYS A 140 -9.94 -16.87 -14.40
N LEU A 141 -11.18 -16.36 -14.31
CA LEU A 141 -12.35 -17.13 -14.67
C LEU A 141 -12.36 -17.45 -16.17
N ASP A 142 -12.85 -18.65 -16.51
CA ASP A 142 -13.21 -18.95 -17.89
C ASP A 142 -14.24 -17.91 -18.39
N PRO A 143 -14.08 -17.34 -19.59
CA PRO A 143 -14.98 -16.31 -20.11
C PRO A 143 -16.47 -16.69 -20.08
N TYR A 144 -16.79 -17.98 -20.17
CA TYR A 144 -18.16 -18.46 -20.10
C TYR A 144 -18.85 -18.12 -18.77
N PHE A 145 -18.10 -18.16 -17.65
CA PHE A 145 -18.64 -17.91 -16.30
C PHE A 145 -18.61 -16.43 -15.89
N ARG A 146 -17.88 -15.57 -16.60
CA ARG A 146 -17.68 -14.16 -16.23
C ARG A 146 -18.99 -13.35 -16.14
N LYS A 147 -20.00 -13.73 -16.90
CA LYS A 147 -21.32 -13.07 -16.88
C LYS A 147 -21.99 -13.08 -15.50
N ASP A 148 -21.68 -14.07 -14.67
CA ASP A 148 -22.27 -14.23 -13.34
C ASP A 148 -21.40 -13.57 -12.24
N HIS A 149 -20.24 -12.97 -12.62
CA HIS A 149 -19.25 -12.39 -11.72
C HIS A 149 -18.96 -10.91 -12.01
N GLN A 150 -19.84 -10.21 -12.71
CA GLN A 150 -19.63 -8.80 -13.09
C GLN A 150 -19.39 -7.87 -11.90
N ARG A 151 -19.93 -8.20 -10.71
CA ARG A 151 -19.70 -7.40 -9.50
C ARG A 151 -18.21 -7.26 -9.16
N GLN A 152 -17.38 -8.25 -9.43
CA GLN A 152 -15.93 -8.17 -9.23
C GLN A 152 -15.26 -7.07 -10.08
N LEU A 153 -15.81 -6.73 -11.24
CA LEU A 153 -15.32 -5.61 -12.04
C LEU A 153 -15.81 -4.24 -11.54
N CYS A 154 -17.02 -4.20 -10.99
CA CYS A 154 -17.72 -2.94 -10.72
C CYS A 154 -17.71 -2.55 -9.24
N PHE A 155 -17.31 -3.43 -8.33
CA PHE A 155 -17.39 -3.19 -6.89
C PHE A 155 -16.57 -1.95 -6.46
N SER A 156 -15.45 -1.69 -7.09
CA SER A 156 -14.63 -0.51 -6.80
C SER A 156 -15.37 0.81 -7.06
N ILE A 157 -16.42 0.81 -7.89
CA ILE A 157 -17.26 1.98 -8.15
C ILE A 157 -18.03 2.39 -6.87
N ASP A 158 -18.31 1.46 -5.97
CA ASP A 158 -19.04 1.75 -4.74
C ASP A 158 -18.22 2.62 -3.75
N TYR A 159 -16.88 2.62 -3.88
CA TYR A 159 -15.99 3.32 -2.96
C TYR A 159 -14.91 4.21 -3.62
N TYR A 160 -14.91 4.36 -4.96
CA TYR A 160 -13.83 5.05 -5.68
C TYR A 160 -13.61 6.51 -5.25
N THR A 161 -14.62 7.14 -4.65
CA THR A 161 -14.54 8.53 -4.16
C THR A 161 -14.00 8.65 -2.74
N SER A 162 -13.81 7.53 -2.01
CA SER A 162 -13.35 7.56 -0.62
C SER A 162 -11.88 7.95 -0.48
N GLU A 163 -11.07 7.68 -1.50
CA GLU A 163 -9.65 7.99 -1.57
C GLU A 163 -9.24 8.35 -3.01
N LYS A 164 -8.07 8.92 -3.19
CA LYS A 164 -7.47 9.13 -4.52
C LYS A 164 -6.74 7.86 -4.95
N TYR A 165 -7.45 6.96 -5.63
CA TYR A 165 -6.93 5.66 -6.00
C TYR A 165 -6.10 5.65 -7.27
N ILE A 166 -5.08 4.77 -7.30
CA ILE A 166 -4.40 4.31 -8.52
C ILE A 166 -4.75 2.84 -8.70
N LEU A 167 -5.18 2.48 -9.91
CA LEU A 167 -5.35 1.08 -10.30
C LEU A 167 -3.98 0.45 -10.52
N VAL A 168 -3.75 -0.70 -9.91
CA VAL A 168 -2.44 -1.37 -9.91
C VAL A 168 -2.58 -2.86 -10.24
N LEU A 169 -1.50 -3.41 -10.80
CA LEU A 169 -1.25 -4.85 -10.85
C LEU A 169 0.11 -5.05 -10.19
N SER A 170 0.10 -5.34 -8.89
CA SER A 170 1.32 -5.44 -8.09
C SER A 170 2.23 -6.56 -8.56
N HIS A 171 3.54 -6.32 -8.48
CA HIS A 171 4.57 -7.34 -8.69
C HIS A 171 4.42 -8.51 -7.70
N ASP A 172 3.87 -8.30 -6.51
CA ASP A 172 3.59 -9.35 -5.52
C ASP A 172 2.59 -10.41 -6.02
N GLU A 173 1.80 -10.07 -7.03
CA GLU A 173 0.87 -11.01 -7.65
C GLU A 173 1.50 -11.90 -8.71
N VAL A 174 2.76 -11.69 -9.07
CA VAL A 174 3.48 -12.48 -10.09
C VAL A 174 4.76 -13.15 -9.56
N VAL A 175 4.95 -13.17 -8.24
CA VAL A 175 6.06 -13.84 -7.57
C VAL A 175 5.96 -15.37 -7.68
N HIS A 176 7.02 -16.06 -7.24
CA HIS A 176 7.08 -17.54 -7.25
C HIS A 176 5.84 -18.14 -6.56
N GLY A 177 5.19 -19.09 -7.22
CA GLY A 177 3.96 -19.75 -6.75
C GLY A 177 2.65 -19.06 -7.16
N LYS A 178 2.68 -17.80 -7.63
CA LYS A 178 1.47 -17.04 -8.02
C LYS A 178 1.19 -16.98 -9.53
N ALA A 179 2.04 -17.53 -10.37
CA ALA A 179 2.03 -17.46 -11.83
C ALA A 179 2.25 -16.04 -12.40
N SER A 180 2.74 -15.94 -13.62
CA SER A 180 2.84 -14.66 -14.34
C SER A 180 1.46 -14.12 -14.72
N MET A 181 1.36 -12.84 -15.10
CA MET A 181 0.08 -12.24 -15.53
C MET A 181 -0.57 -13.03 -16.67
N ILE A 182 0.21 -13.45 -17.67
CA ILE A 182 -0.31 -14.28 -18.75
C ILE A 182 -0.69 -15.69 -18.28
N GLY A 183 0.04 -16.24 -17.30
CA GLY A 183 -0.24 -17.56 -16.71
C GLY A 183 -1.53 -17.58 -15.87
N LYS A 184 -2.02 -16.42 -15.41
CA LYS A 184 -3.31 -16.29 -14.73
C LYS A 184 -4.50 -16.34 -15.70
N MET A 185 -4.28 -16.08 -17.00
CA MET A 185 -5.34 -16.04 -17.99
C MET A 185 -5.76 -17.45 -18.39
N PRO A 186 -7.07 -17.74 -18.53
CA PRO A 186 -7.57 -19.05 -18.91
C PRO A 186 -7.35 -19.36 -20.39
N GLY A 187 -7.43 -20.66 -20.72
CA GLY A 187 -7.41 -21.16 -22.08
C GLY A 187 -6.02 -21.48 -22.63
N ASN A 188 -5.95 -21.70 -23.94
CA ASN A 188 -4.68 -21.95 -24.64
C ASN A 188 -3.86 -20.65 -24.79
N ARG A 189 -2.64 -20.76 -25.29
CA ARG A 189 -1.71 -19.62 -25.38
C ARG A 189 -2.27 -18.40 -26.13
N GLN A 190 -2.98 -18.64 -27.23
CA GLN A 190 -3.62 -17.58 -28.00
C GLN A 190 -4.72 -16.87 -27.20
N SER A 191 -5.56 -17.64 -26.50
CA SER A 191 -6.61 -17.13 -25.63
C SER A 191 -6.04 -16.37 -24.44
N GLN A 192 -4.95 -16.85 -23.83
CA GLN A 192 -4.26 -16.17 -22.75
C GLN A 192 -3.77 -14.77 -23.16
N PHE A 193 -3.14 -14.65 -24.32
CA PHE A 193 -2.72 -13.34 -24.85
C PHE A 193 -3.91 -12.42 -25.18
N ALA A 194 -5.00 -12.96 -25.71
CA ALA A 194 -6.21 -12.20 -25.99
C ALA A 194 -6.83 -11.67 -24.68
N ASN A 195 -6.97 -12.52 -23.66
CA ASN A 195 -7.47 -12.12 -22.35
C ASN A 195 -6.57 -11.05 -21.68
N LEU A 196 -5.25 -11.20 -21.77
CA LEU A 196 -4.32 -10.24 -21.19
C LEU A 196 -4.42 -8.87 -21.87
N ARG A 197 -4.59 -8.82 -23.20
CA ARG A 197 -4.86 -7.55 -23.90
C ARG A 197 -6.17 -6.89 -23.44
N VAL A 198 -7.21 -7.70 -23.26
CA VAL A 198 -8.50 -7.21 -22.73
C VAL A 198 -8.31 -6.64 -21.31
N ALA A 199 -7.57 -7.37 -20.45
CA ALA A 199 -7.28 -6.92 -19.09
C ALA A 199 -6.59 -5.55 -19.07
N TYR A 200 -5.51 -5.39 -19.81
CA TYR A 200 -4.80 -4.10 -19.87
C TYR A 200 -5.63 -3.00 -20.55
N GLY A 201 -6.37 -3.35 -21.61
CA GLY A 201 -7.27 -2.38 -22.25
C GLY A 201 -8.35 -1.87 -21.31
N PHE A 202 -8.95 -2.76 -20.52
CA PHE A 202 -9.95 -2.38 -19.50
C PHE A 202 -9.34 -1.50 -18.39
N MET A 203 -8.14 -1.84 -17.92
CA MET A 203 -7.46 -1.08 -16.87
C MET A 203 -7.13 0.36 -17.30
N MET A 204 -6.88 0.58 -18.61
CA MET A 204 -6.44 1.87 -19.15
C MET A 204 -7.58 2.71 -19.78
N ALA A 205 -8.79 2.15 -19.83
CA ALA A 205 -9.96 2.85 -20.37
C ALA A 205 -10.64 3.75 -19.35
#